data_5a92242e228b3bda9c2a8b95f91663ee
#
_entry.id   5a92242e228b3bda9c2a8b95f91663ee
#
_cell.length_a   1.000
_cell.length_b   1.000
_cell.length_c   1.000
_cell.angle_alpha   90.00
_cell.angle_beta   90.00
_cell.angle_gamma   90.00
#
_symmetry.space_group_name_H-M   'P 1'
#
loop_
_entity.id
_entity.type
_entity.pdbx_description
1 polymer ?
#
loop_
_entity_poly.entity_id
_entity_poly.type
_entity_poly.pdbx_seq_one_letter_code
_entity_poly.pdbx_strand_id
1 'polypeptide(L)'
;RDRWYQALGYEAVADAHHEWLPLIAWDCPESKNIEPRDVAWHDIRLPGWYKDRGLAGFRGEITMRKTVFLPPSDAGKPALLRLGTMNDADHTWVNGVLVGGRSNVYEPRDYPVAAGVLRAGANEIRMRLVVERPGGRVTPGKRMTLTIGDDIFDLSGIWQYAVTAEADRDCPFEDFVRWKPTGLYNAMLAPCFPYAVRAVLWYQGESNTGDCAMRYGDELKAMIELWRGKWHQPDMPFLIVQL
;
A
#
# COMPACT_ATOMS: atom_id res chain seq x y z
N ARG A 1 -14.05 -4.24 8.78
CA ARG A 1 -12.62 -4.34 8.58
C ARG A 1 -11.92 -4.70 9.89
N ASP A 2 -12.09 -3.92 10.96
CA ASP A 2 -11.42 -4.15 12.25
C ASP A 2 -11.63 -5.56 12.80
N ARG A 3 -12.87 -6.09 12.77
CA ARG A 3 -13.14 -7.47 13.21
C ARG A 3 -12.42 -8.52 12.37
N TRP A 4 -12.22 -8.27 11.10
CA TRP A 4 -11.48 -9.16 10.21
C TRP A 4 -9.99 -9.19 10.59
N TYR A 5 -9.42 -8.02 10.88
CA TYR A 5 -8.04 -7.93 11.36
C TYR A 5 -7.87 -8.51 12.78
N GLN A 6 -8.84 -8.29 13.66
CA GLN A 6 -8.86 -8.93 14.98
C GLN A 6 -8.84 -10.46 14.89
N ALA A 7 -9.56 -11.04 13.93
CA ALA A 7 -9.53 -12.48 13.69
C ALA A 7 -8.14 -12.99 13.25
N LEU A 8 -7.31 -12.12 12.66
CA LEU A 8 -5.90 -12.42 12.37
C LEU A 8 -4.95 -12.09 13.54
N GLY A 9 -5.48 -11.76 14.71
CA GLY A 9 -4.69 -11.46 15.90
C GLY A 9 -4.19 -10.02 16.02
N TYR A 10 -4.80 -9.07 15.29
CA TYR A 10 -4.49 -7.65 15.41
C TYR A 10 -5.49 -6.94 16.30
N GLU A 11 -5.01 -6.03 17.14
CA GLU A 11 -5.89 -5.17 17.92
C GLU A 11 -6.52 -4.10 17.04
N ALA A 12 -7.81 -3.79 17.28
CA ALA A 12 -8.47 -2.66 16.64
C ALA A 12 -7.89 -1.37 17.16
N VAL A 13 -7.57 -0.45 16.25
CA VAL A 13 -7.19 0.91 16.64
C VAL A 13 -8.44 1.71 16.89
N ALA A 14 -8.64 2.15 18.10
CA ALA A 14 -9.75 2.99 18.52
C ALA A 14 -9.46 4.47 18.28
N ASP A 15 -9.00 4.88 17.10
CA ASP A 15 -8.75 6.29 16.82
C ASP A 15 -9.57 6.82 15.64
N ALA A 16 -10.08 8.05 15.79
CA ALA A 16 -10.94 8.71 14.81
C ALA A 16 -10.22 9.11 13.51
N HIS A 17 -8.92 8.97 13.44
CA HIS A 17 -8.10 9.25 12.26
C HIS A 17 -7.80 8.03 11.41
N HIS A 18 -8.58 6.98 11.52
CA HIS A 18 -8.45 5.67 10.88
C HIS A 18 -8.19 5.66 9.38
N GLU A 19 -8.46 6.74 8.70
CA GLU A 19 -8.32 6.78 7.24
C GLU A 19 -6.87 6.60 6.77
N TRP A 20 -5.91 6.88 7.64
CA TRP A 20 -4.51 7.02 7.27
C TRP A 20 -3.53 6.29 8.19
N LEU A 21 -4.00 5.92 9.37
CA LEU A 21 -3.19 5.04 10.18
C LEU A 21 -3.28 3.68 9.55
N PRO A 22 -2.17 3.20 9.09
CA PRO A 22 -2.08 1.80 8.78
C PRO A 22 -2.56 1.08 10.02
N LEU A 23 -3.05 -0.08 9.86
CA LEU A 23 -3.38 -1.04 10.87
C LEU A 23 -2.28 -1.32 11.85
N ILE A 24 -1.64 -0.33 12.16
CA ILE A 24 -0.36 -0.21 12.72
C ILE A 24 -0.41 0.06 14.17
N ALA A 25 -1.49 0.09 14.71
CA ALA A 25 -1.49 -0.23 16.10
C ALA A 25 -1.21 -1.73 16.32
N TRP A 26 -0.48 -2.18 15.43
CA TRP A 26 0.42 -3.29 15.57
C TRP A 26 1.50 -2.90 16.57
N ASP A 27 1.14 -2.15 17.58
CA ASP A 27 1.94 -1.76 18.70
C ASP A 27 2.12 -2.89 19.70
N CYS A 28 2.42 -4.02 19.16
CA CYS A 28 3.07 -5.03 19.94
C CYS A 28 4.34 -5.44 19.20
N PRO A 29 5.35 -4.59 19.17
CA PRO A 29 6.53 -4.79 18.34
C PRO A 29 7.24 -6.10 18.66
N GLU A 30 7.27 -6.46 19.91
CA GLU A 30 8.04 -7.63 20.38
C GLU A 30 7.32 -8.95 20.17
N SER A 31 6.01 -8.99 20.35
CA SER A 31 5.23 -10.22 20.17
C SER A 31 5.03 -10.59 18.71
N LYS A 32 5.20 -9.65 17.81
CA LYS A 32 4.90 -9.79 16.36
C LYS A 32 6.13 -9.98 15.49
N ASN A 33 7.31 -9.90 16.05
CA ASN A 33 8.55 -10.33 15.43
C ASN A 33 8.82 -11.83 15.69
N ILE A 34 7.79 -12.57 16.04
CA ILE A 34 7.90 -14.01 16.28
C ILE A 34 8.09 -14.67 14.92
N GLU A 35 9.16 -15.42 14.80
CA GLU A 35 9.34 -16.31 13.69
C GLU A 35 8.21 -17.35 13.72
N PRO A 36 7.47 -17.57 12.63
CA PRO A 36 6.46 -18.60 12.59
C PRO A 36 7.15 -19.94 12.93
N ARG A 37 6.84 -20.47 14.09
CA ARG A 37 7.27 -21.80 14.47
C ARG A 37 6.30 -22.78 13.83
N ASP A 38 6.80 -23.89 13.36
CA ASP A 38 6.00 -24.98 12.79
C ASP A 38 5.27 -24.68 11.47
N VAL A 39 5.67 -23.63 10.75
CA VAL A 39 5.12 -23.29 9.44
C VAL A 39 6.11 -23.65 8.34
N ALA A 40 5.62 -24.30 7.29
CA ALA A 40 6.44 -24.63 6.13
C ALA A 40 6.84 -23.36 5.36
N TRP A 41 8.12 -23.20 5.11
CA TRP A 41 8.66 -22.15 4.27
C TRP A 41 8.72 -22.59 2.81
N HIS A 42 8.24 -21.73 1.93
CA HIS A 42 8.20 -21.95 0.49
C HIS A 42 8.90 -20.82 -0.24
N ASP A 43 9.47 -21.12 -1.39
CA ASP A 43 10.09 -20.11 -2.24
C ASP A 43 9.04 -19.33 -3.03
N ILE A 44 9.24 -18.02 -3.10
CA ILE A 44 8.45 -17.08 -3.89
C ILE A 44 9.36 -16.12 -4.65
N ARG A 45 9.08 -15.87 -5.92
CA ARG A 45 9.83 -14.88 -6.71
C ARG A 45 9.14 -13.53 -6.65
N LEU A 46 9.85 -12.52 -6.16
CA LEU A 46 9.38 -11.13 -6.08
C LEU A 46 10.24 -10.21 -6.97
N PRO A 47 9.66 -9.11 -7.49
CA PRO A 47 8.24 -8.77 -7.46
C PRO A 47 7.40 -9.73 -8.31
N GLY A 48 6.09 -9.78 -8.08
CA GLY A 48 5.18 -10.67 -8.81
C GLY A 48 3.83 -10.84 -8.15
N TRP A 49 2.92 -11.52 -8.84
CA TRP A 49 1.58 -11.83 -8.36
C TRP A 49 1.60 -13.07 -7.46
N TYR A 50 0.87 -13.02 -6.35
CA TYR A 50 0.81 -14.17 -5.41
C TYR A 50 0.08 -15.37 -6.03
N LYS A 51 -0.92 -15.15 -6.88
CA LYS A 51 -1.63 -16.22 -7.60
C LYS A 51 -0.71 -17.11 -8.43
N ASP A 52 0.35 -16.53 -9.01
CA ASP A 52 1.32 -17.25 -9.83
C ASP A 52 2.29 -18.10 -8.99
N ARG A 53 2.13 -18.06 -7.66
CA ARG A 53 3.02 -18.67 -6.68
C ARG A 53 2.30 -19.58 -5.66
N GLY A 54 1.15 -20.14 -6.07
CA GLY A 54 0.39 -21.05 -5.20
C GLY A 54 -0.56 -20.38 -4.21
N LEU A 55 -0.68 -19.05 -4.24
CA LEU A 55 -1.53 -18.26 -3.35
C LEU A 55 -2.74 -17.65 -4.10
N ALA A 56 -3.30 -18.34 -5.09
CA ALA A 56 -4.34 -17.82 -5.97
C ALA A 56 -5.62 -17.45 -5.23
N GLY A 57 -6.07 -18.03 -4.28
CA GLY A 57 -7.28 -17.69 -3.51
C GLY A 57 -6.97 -17.08 -2.14
N PHE A 58 -5.70 -16.81 -1.87
CA PHE A 58 -5.23 -16.49 -0.53
C PHE A 58 -5.70 -15.11 -0.04
N ARG A 59 -6.10 -15.07 1.20
CA ARG A 59 -6.35 -13.89 2.03
C ARG A 59 -6.00 -14.24 3.47
N GLY A 60 -5.37 -13.28 4.16
CA GLY A 60 -4.86 -13.52 5.50
C GLY A 60 -3.48 -12.90 5.69
N GLU A 61 -2.62 -13.56 6.44
CA GLU A 61 -1.28 -13.08 6.71
C GLU A 61 -0.22 -14.06 6.20
N ILE A 62 0.78 -13.50 5.53
CA ILE A 62 2.01 -14.21 5.16
C ILE A 62 3.22 -13.49 5.73
N THR A 63 4.18 -14.25 6.23
CA THR A 63 5.51 -13.73 6.54
C THR A 63 6.44 -14.06 5.39
N MET A 64 7.17 -13.06 4.92
CA MET A 64 8.20 -13.21 3.88
C MET A 64 9.57 -12.84 4.44
N ARG A 65 10.61 -13.51 3.98
CA ARG A 65 11.98 -13.17 4.37
C ARG A 65 12.97 -13.31 3.22
N LYS A 66 14.05 -12.52 3.30
CA LYS A 66 15.20 -12.60 2.43
C LYS A 66 16.47 -12.30 3.20
N THR A 67 17.52 -13.04 2.93
CA THR A 67 18.85 -12.75 3.43
C THR A 67 19.63 -11.99 2.37
N VAL A 68 20.26 -10.87 2.75
CA VAL A 68 21.21 -10.12 1.93
C VAL A 68 22.56 -10.13 2.62
N PHE A 69 23.63 -10.33 1.84
CA PHE A 69 25.01 -10.34 2.35
C PHE A 69 25.68 -9.02 2.05
N LEU A 70 26.18 -8.36 3.10
CA LEU A 70 26.83 -7.07 3.01
C LEU A 70 28.33 -7.18 3.30
N PRO A 71 29.17 -6.40 2.58
CA PRO A 71 30.58 -6.30 2.89
C PRO A 71 30.80 -5.57 4.23
N PRO A 72 31.97 -5.76 4.85
CA PRO A 72 32.31 -5.05 6.09
C PRO A 72 32.27 -3.52 5.98
N SER A 73 32.55 -2.99 4.79
CA SER A 73 32.48 -1.55 4.49
C SER A 73 31.12 -0.92 4.71
N ASP A 74 30.06 -1.69 4.63
CA ASP A 74 28.67 -1.21 4.75
C ASP A 74 28.03 -1.49 6.09
N ALA A 75 28.73 -2.24 6.93
CA ALA A 75 28.25 -2.51 8.27
C ALA A 75 28.08 -1.23 9.09
N GLY A 76 26.97 -1.15 9.80
CA GLY A 76 26.65 -0.02 10.69
C GLY A 76 26.22 1.27 10.01
N LYS A 77 26.31 1.37 8.68
CA LYS A 77 25.84 2.54 7.94
C LYS A 77 24.30 2.62 7.91
N PRO A 78 23.74 3.83 7.84
CA PRO A 78 22.32 3.98 7.54
C PRO A 78 22.02 3.58 6.10
N ALA A 79 20.80 3.11 5.85
CA ALA A 79 20.38 2.66 4.53
C ALA A 79 18.95 3.07 4.19
N LEU A 80 18.58 2.92 2.93
CA LEU A 80 17.21 3.04 2.46
C LEU A 80 16.77 1.72 1.84
N LEU A 81 15.80 1.08 2.48
CA LEU A 81 15.16 -0.13 1.98
C LEU A 81 13.96 0.24 1.12
N ARG A 82 13.95 -0.20 -0.14
CA ARG A 82 12.82 -0.04 -1.07
C ARG A 82 12.26 -1.39 -1.44
N LEU A 83 10.95 -1.55 -1.28
CA LEU A 83 10.24 -2.81 -1.56
C LEU A 83 9.11 -2.64 -2.58
N GLY A 84 9.07 -1.48 -3.27
CA GLY A 84 8.03 -1.17 -4.23
C GLY A 84 6.69 -0.86 -3.59
N THR A 85 5.61 -1.21 -4.28
CA THR A 85 4.23 -1.16 -3.76
C THR A 85 3.68 -2.57 -3.69
N MET A 86 2.80 -2.85 -2.73
CA MET A 86 2.27 -4.20 -2.51
C MET A 86 0.86 -4.20 -1.92
N ASN A 87 0.13 -5.29 -2.12
CA ASN A 87 -1.15 -5.55 -1.49
C ASN A 87 -0.96 -6.36 -0.21
N ASP A 88 -1.59 -5.99 0.93
CA ASP A 88 -2.31 -4.73 1.12
C ASP A 88 -1.59 -3.91 2.20
N ALA A 89 -1.33 -4.50 3.36
CA ALA A 89 -0.63 -3.88 4.48
C ALA A 89 0.61 -4.68 4.86
N ASP A 90 1.65 -3.99 5.29
CA ASP A 90 2.87 -4.66 5.75
C ASP A 90 3.46 -4.04 7.01
N HIS A 91 4.27 -4.86 7.68
CA HIS A 91 5.33 -4.43 8.58
C HIS A 91 6.63 -5.08 8.15
N THR A 92 7.69 -4.31 8.22
CA THR A 92 9.00 -4.74 7.74
C THR A 92 10.06 -4.53 8.80
N TRP A 93 10.86 -5.55 9.00
CA TRP A 93 12.00 -5.58 9.93
C TRP A 93 13.30 -5.85 9.17
N VAL A 94 14.37 -5.27 9.67
CA VAL A 94 15.74 -5.60 9.27
C VAL A 94 16.49 -6.02 10.52
N ASN A 95 17.04 -7.24 10.50
CA ASN A 95 17.72 -7.86 11.66
C ASN A 95 16.91 -7.77 12.96
N GLY A 96 15.59 -7.92 12.89
CA GLY A 96 14.69 -7.84 14.03
C GLY A 96 14.26 -6.42 14.44
N VAL A 97 14.84 -5.37 13.85
CA VAL A 97 14.45 -3.98 14.11
C VAL A 97 13.35 -3.57 13.14
N LEU A 98 12.20 -3.08 13.65
CA LEU A 98 11.12 -2.56 12.83
C LEU A 98 11.59 -1.30 12.10
N VAL A 99 11.50 -1.30 10.76
CA VAL A 99 11.93 -0.17 9.94
C VAL A 99 10.74 0.57 9.29
N GLY A 100 9.58 -0.04 9.23
CA GLY A 100 8.37 0.61 8.74
C GLY A 100 7.20 -0.32 8.50
N GLY A 101 6.08 0.28 8.11
CA GLY A 101 4.85 -0.39 7.72
C GLY A 101 3.90 0.56 6.98
N ARG A 102 3.07 0.02 6.12
CA ARG A 102 2.07 0.76 5.33
C ARG A 102 0.83 -0.10 5.13
N SER A 103 -0.33 0.57 5.02
CA SER A 103 -1.61 -0.11 4.71
C SER A 103 -2.25 0.34 3.40
N ASN A 104 -1.61 1.23 2.67
CA ASN A 104 -2.10 1.71 1.39
C ASN A 104 -1.37 0.98 0.25
N VAL A 105 -2.12 0.33 -0.64
CA VAL A 105 -1.58 -0.47 -1.75
C VAL A 105 -0.76 0.33 -2.77
N TYR A 106 -0.97 1.63 -2.86
CA TYR A 106 -0.29 2.51 -3.82
C TYR A 106 0.92 3.21 -3.24
N GLU A 107 1.07 3.19 -1.91
CA GLU A 107 2.17 3.88 -1.23
C GLU A 107 3.47 3.08 -1.35
N PRO A 108 4.57 3.70 -1.80
CA PRO A 108 5.87 3.03 -1.84
C PRO A 108 6.35 2.62 -0.45
N ARG A 109 6.93 1.43 -0.36
CA ARG A 109 7.60 0.91 0.83
C ARG A 109 9.04 1.36 0.81
N ASP A 110 9.25 2.63 1.11
CA ASP A 110 10.57 3.25 1.24
C ASP A 110 10.86 3.46 2.73
N TYR A 111 11.64 2.55 3.31
CA TYR A 111 11.89 2.50 4.75
C TYR A 111 13.32 2.87 5.09
N PRO A 112 13.54 3.91 5.89
CA PRO A 112 14.88 4.23 6.39
C PRO A 112 15.33 3.17 7.39
N VAL A 113 16.55 2.66 7.19
CA VAL A 113 17.22 1.76 8.12
C VAL A 113 18.25 2.57 8.90
N ALA A 114 18.08 2.62 10.22
CA ALA A 114 18.96 3.41 11.08
C ALA A 114 20.41 2.86 11.09
N ALA A 115 21.35 3.75 11.41
CA ALA A 115 22.72 3.34 11.64
C ALA A 115 22.80 2.30 12.78
N GLY A 116 23.70 1.32 12.63
CA GLY A 116 23.90 0.24 13.60
C GLY A 116 23.00 -0.98 13.41
N VAL A 117 21.98 -0.92 12.56
CA VAL A 117 21.08 -2.05 12.29
C VAL A 117 21.71 -3.08 11.35
N LEU A 118 22.38 -2.62 10.30
CA LEU A 118 23.05 -3.48 9.33
C LEU A 118 24.42 -3.95 9.86
N ARG A 119 24.79 -5.18 9.51
CA ARG A 119 26.04 -5.81 9.93
C ARG A 119 26.79 -6.41 8.74
N ALA A 120 28.06 -6.66 8.88
CA ALA A 120 28.83 -7.41 7.90
C ALA A 120 28.30 -8.85 7.79
N GLY A 121 28.29 -9.40 6.58
CA GLY A 121 27.74 -10.72 6.32
C GLY A 121 26.23 -10.74 6.17
N ALA A 122 25.58 -11.73 6.74
CA ALA A 122 24.15 -11.99 6.55
C ALA A 122 23.27 -10.99 7.31
N ASN A 123 22.34 -10.37 6.60
CA ASN A 123 21.29 -9.51 7.13
C ASN A 123 19.93 -10.04 6.69
N GLU A 124 19.00 -10.19 7.61
CA GLU A 124 17.63 -10.63 7.31
C GLU A 124 16.73 -9.43 7.12
N ILE A 125 16.00 -9.42 6.01
CA ILE A 125 14.83 -8.57 5.78
C ILE A 125 13.61 -9.45 5.95
N ARG A 126 12.70 -9.08 6.84
CA ARG A 126 11.45 -9.80 7.10
C ARG A 126 10.27 -8.87 6.93
N MET A 127 9.25 -9.34 6.23
CA MET A 127 7.97 -8.64 6.06
C MET A 127 6.86 -9.52 6.60
N ARG A 128 5.97 -8.96 7.42
CA ARG A 128 4.63 -9.50 7.65
C ARG A 128 3.68 -8.76 6.74
N LEU A 129 2.95 -9.48 5.94
CA LEU A 129 2.12 -8.94 4.89
C LEU A 129 0.70 -9.45 5.03
N VAL A 130 -0.25 -8.53 5.13
CA VAL A 130 -1.68 -8.85 5.13
C VAL A 130 -2.22 -8.69 3.72
N VAL A 131 -2.88 -9.73 3.24
CA VAL A 131 -3.58 -9.80 1.95
C VAL A 131 -5.07 -9.79 2.22
N GLU A 132 -5.74 -8.69 1.96
CA GLU A 132 -7.14 -8.50 2.31
C GLU A 132 -8.09 -9.29 1.40
N ARG A 133 -7.69 -9.49 0.15
CA ARG A 133 -8.48 -10.17 -0.90
C ARG A 133 -7.58 -10.90 -1.88
N PRO A 134 -8.08 -11.94 -2.56
CA PRO A 134 -7.35 -12.61 -3.62
C PRO A 134 -6.83 -11.66 -4.71
N GLY A 135 -5.71 -11.99 -5.30
CA GLY A 135 -5.09 -11.17 -6.36
C GLY A 135 -4.00 -10.22 -5.86
N GLY A 136 -3.52 -10.40 -4.63
CA GLY A 136 -2.40 -9.64 -4.09
C GLY A 136 -1.10 -9.79 -4.90
N ARG A 137 -0.20 -8.83 -4.74
CA ARG A 137 1.11 -8.79 -5.41
C ARG A 137 2.10 -7.91 -4.68
N VAL A 138 3.39 -8.12 -4.93
CA VAL A 138 4.40 -7.06 -4.96
C VAL A 138 4.47 -6.56 -6.40
N THR A 139 4.21 -5.29 -6.64
CA THR A 139 3.95 -4.75 -7.98
C THR A 139 5.16 -4.94 -8.91
N PRO A 140 5.00 -5.66 -10.02
CA PRO A 140 6.07 -5.81 -11.01
C PRO A 140 6.59 -4.47 -11.55
N GLY A 141 7.88 -4.42 -11.88
CA GLY A 141 8.51 -3.21 -12.41
C GLY A 141 8.86 -2.13 -11.38
N LYS A 142 8.47 -2.30 -10.12
CA LYS A 142 8.89 -1.41 -9.04
C LYS A 142 10.24 -1.87 -8.46
N ARG A 143 11.02 -0.90 -7.98
CA ARG A 143 12.35 -1.17 -7.40
C ARG A 143 12.22 -1.93 -6.09
N MET A 144 13.03 -2.97 -5.96
CA MET A 144 13.27 -3.69 -4.70
C MET A 144 14.78 -3.64 -4.44
N THR A 145 15.22 -2.73 -3.59
CA THR A 145 16.65 -2.48 -3.36
C THR A 145 16.94 -2.12 -1.90
N LEU A 146 18.15 -2.44 -1.44
CA LEU A 146 18.76 -1.86 -0.25
C LEU A 146 19.88 -0.93 -0.73
N THR A 147 19.79 0.36 -0.42
CA THR A 147 20.77 1.37 -0.82
C THR A 147 21.54 1.84 0.40
N ILE A 148 22.88 1.76 0.36
CA ILE A 148 23.80 2.12 1.44
C ILE A 148 24.85 3.06 0.86
N GLY A 149 24.73 4.37 1.09
CA GLY A 149 25.56 5.35 0.38
C GLY A 149 25.35 5.22 -1.13
N ASP A 150 26.42 4.93 -1.86
CA ASP A 150 26.40 4.72 -3.31
C ASP A 150 26.15 3.26 -3.72
N ASP A 151 26.21 2.33 -2.78
CA ASP A 151 26.04 0.90 -3.03
C ASP A 151 24.56 0.53 -3.09
N ILE A 152 24.18 -0.22 -4.13
CA ILE A 152 22.81 -0.66 -4.37
C ILE A 152 22.76 -2.19 -4.46
N PHE A 153 22.06 -2.81 -3.54
CA PHE A 153 21.81 -4.25 -3.50
C PHE A 153 20.42 -4.55 -4.05
N ASP A 154 20.37 -5.36 -5.10
CA ASP A 154 19.08 -5.83 -5.67
C ASP A 154 18.45 -6.87 -4.74
N LEU A 155 17.23 -6.63 -4.35
CA LEU A 155 16.41 -7.51 -3.51
C LEU A 155 15.39 -8.30 -4.31
N SER A 156 15.32 -8.14 -5.62
CA SER A 156 14.45 -8.94 -6.48
C SER A 156 14.87 -10.43 -6.48
N GLY A 157 14.02 -11.28 -7.05
CA GLY A 157 14.30 -12.70 -7.17
C GLY A 157 13.67 -13.54 -6.05
N ILE A 158 14.38 -14.56 -5.57
CA ILE A 158 13.80 -15.52 -4.62
C ILE A 158 13.78 -14.93 -3.21
N TRP A 159 12.59 -15.01 -2.61
CA TRP A 159 12.29 -14.81 -1.21
C TRP A 159 11.71 -16.11 -0.66
N GLN A 160 11.63 -16.24 0.64
CA GLN A 160 10.86 -17.30 1.29
C GLN A 160 9.61 -16.73 1.91
N TYR A 161 8.50 -17.48 1.87
CA TYR A 161 7.27 -17.12 2.56
C TYR A 161 6.73 -18.27 3.37
N ALA A 162 5.96 -17.93 4.42
CA ALA A 162 5.16 -18.86 5.18
C ALA A 162 3.79 -18.23 5.42
N VAL A 163 2.72 -19.02 5.34
CA VAL A 163 1.37 -18.60 5.72
C VAL A 163 1.27 -18.62 7.24
N THR A 164 1.02 -17.48 7.85
CA THR A 164 0.93 -17.33 9.29
C THR A 164 -0.50 -17.26 9.80
N ALA A 165 -1.43 -16.78 8.97
CA ALA A 165 -2.85 -16.87 9.23
C ALA A 165 -3.64 -16.86 7.91
N GLU A 166 -4.75 -17.57 7.85
CA GLU A 166 -5.65 -17.57 6.70
C GLU A 166 -7.04 -17.14 7.14
N ALA A 167 -7.68 -16.28 6.34
CA ALA A 167 -9.04 -15.85 6.57
C ALA A 167 -10.03 -16.66 5.73
N ASP A 168 -11.19 -16.95 6.27
CA ASP A 168 -12.27 -17.70 5.61
C ASP A 168 -13.02 -16.85 4.56
N ARG A 169 -12.88 -15.54 4.64
CA ARG A 169 -13.57 -14.56 3.78
C ARG A 169 -12.71 -13.33 3.55
N ASP A 170 -13.06 -12.57 2.50
CA ASP A 170 -12.40 -11.33 2.17
C ASP A 170 -12.58 -10.28 3.27
N CYS A 171 -11.57 -9.42 3.42
CA CYS A 171 -11.69 -8.24 4.26
C CYS A 171 -12.81 -7.35 3.73
N PRO A 172 -13.79 -6.96 4.55
CA PRO A 172 -14.85 -6.06 4.12
C PRO A 172 -14.31 -4.72 3.60
N PHE A 173 -14.96 -4.17 2.57
CA PHE A 173 -14.66 -2.80 2.14
C PHE A 173 -14.99 -1.81 3.25
N GLU A 174 -14.17 -0.79 3.37
CA GLU A 174 -14.51 0.34 4.22
C GLU A 174 -15.65 1.14 3.59
N ASP A 175 -16.65 1.46 4.41
CA ASP A 175 -17.76 2.31 4.00
C ASP A 175 -17.45 3.77 4.33
N PHE A 176 -16.72 4.44 3.44
CA PHE A 176 -16.35 5.83 3.63
C PHE A 176 -17.51 6.78 3.25
N VAL A 177 -17.76 7.73 4.12
CA VAL A 177 -18.72 8.82 3.84
C VAL A 177 -18.37 9.56 2.54
N ARG A 178 -17.09 9.69 2.21
CA ARG A 178 -16.62 10.31 0.96
C ARG A 178 -17.06 9.58 -0.32
N TRP A 179 -17.41 8.29 -0.22
CA TRP A 179 -17.90 7.52 -1.36
C TRP A 179 -19.44 7.53 -1.48
N LYS A 180 -20.11 8.16 -0.53
CA LYS A 180 -21.56 8.37 -0.65
C LYS A 180 -21.86 9.41 -1.72
N PRO A 181 -22.96 9.26 -2.45
CA PRO A 181 -23.39 10.28 -3.40
C PRO A 181 -23.38 11.68 -2.79
N THR A 182 -22.85 12.64 -3.52
CA THR A 182 -22.71 14.06 -3.12
C THR A 182 -21.77 14.35 -1.93
N GLY A 183 -21.18 13.35 -1.28
CA GLY A 183 -20.30 13.56 -0.10
C GLY A 183 -19.13 14.50 -0.40
N LEU A 184 -18.34 14.19 -1.41
CA LEU A 184 -17.20 15.03 -1.83
C LEU A 184 -17.66 16.39 -2.36
N TYR A 185 -18.77 16.43 -3.10
CA TYR A 185 -19.33 17.68 -3.59
C TYR A 185 -19.67 18.62 -2.44
N ASN A 186 -20.44 18.17 -1.47
CA ASN A 186 -20.90 19.00 -0.36
C ASN A 186 -19.78 19.42 0.58
N ALA A 187 -18.84 18.52 0.90
CA ALA A 187 -17.82 18.78 1.90
C ALA A 187 -16.60 19.51 1.34
N MET A 188 -16.26 19.29 0.06
CA MET A 188 -15.00 19.79 -0.50
C MET A 188 -15.19 20.79 -1.64
N LEU A 189 -16.16 20.57 -2.52
CA LEU A 189 -16.32 21.42 -3.70
C LEU A 189 -17.25 22.61 -3.44
N ALA A 190 -18.41 22.39 -2.84
CA ALA A 190 -19.39 23.44 -2.62
C ALA A 190 -18.84 24.64 -1.81
N PRO A 191 -17.99 24.45 -0.79
CA PRO A 191 -17.35 25.56 -0.09
C PRO A 191 -16.39 26.41 -0.97
N CYS A 192 -15.98 25.89 -2.11
CA CYS A 192 -15.06 26.61 -3.02
C CYS A 192 -15.78 27.57 -3.98
N PHE A 193 -17.08 27.45 -4.18
CA PHE A 193 -17.81 28.29 -5.14
C PHE A 193 -17.74 29.80 -4.88
N PRO A 194 -17.59 30.31 -3.63
CA PRO A 194 -17.36 31.73 -3.40
C PRO A 194 -15.99 32.25 -3.90
N TYR A 195 -15.04 31.37 -4.16
CA TYR A 195 -13.71 31.76 -4.64
C TYR A 195 -13.70 31.91 -6.16
N ALA A 196 -13.02 32.96 -6.67
CA ALA A 196 -12.83 33.14 -8.09
C ALA A 196 -11.90 32.05 -8.66
N VAL A 197 -12.39 31.33 -9.66
CA VAL A 197 -11.64 30.30 -10.36
C VAL A 197 -11.49 30.71 -11.84
N ARG A 198 -10.30 30.58 -12.41
CA ARG A 198 -10.02 30.98 -13.79
C ARG A 198 -10.16 29.85 -14.78
N ALA A 199 -9.87 28.66 -14.38
CA ALA A 199 -9.96 27.43 -15.17
C ALA A 199 -9.97 26.20 -14.25
N VAL A 200 -10.37 25.08 -14.79
CA VAL A 200 -10.28 23.76 -14.11
C VAL A 200 -9.26 22.89 -14.88
N LEU A 201 -8.30 22.34 -14.16
CA LEU A 201 -7.41 21.32 -14.69
C LEU A 201 -7.96 19.96 -14.24
N TRP A 202 -8.42 19.16 -15.20
CA TRP A 202 -9.06 17.89 -14.94
C TRP A 202 -8.16 16.72 -15.31
N TYR A 203 -7.69 16.01 -14.28
CA TYR A 203 -6.88 14.80 -14.41
C TYR A 203 -7.51 13.69 -13.55
N GLN A 204 -8.50 13.02 -14.12
CA GLN A 204 -9.27 11.96 -13.46
C GLN A 204 -9.93 11.08 -14.52
N GLY A 205 -10.10 9.80 -14.25
CA GLY A 205 -10.78 8.86 -15.12
C GLY A 205 -10.17 7.46 -15.12
N GLU A 206 -9.03 7.26 -14.45
CA GLU A 206 -8.26 6.01 -14.46
C GLU A 206 -9.05 4.79 -14.02
N SER A 207 -10.00 4.99 -13.11
CA SER A 207 -10.88 3.92 -12.62
C SER A 207 -12.20 3.78 -13.39
N ASN A 208 -12.48 4.70 -14.34
CA ASN A 208 -13.67 4.66 -15.17
C ASN A 208 -13.47 3.76 -16.38
N THR A 209 -13.25 2.48 -16.13
CA THR A 209 -13.00 1.45 -17.15
C THR A 209 -14.18 0.47 -17.25
N GLY A 210 -14.18 -0.38 -18.28
CA GLY A 210 -15.27 -1.34 -18.50
C GLY A 210 -16.62 -0.64 -18.75
N ASP A 211 -17.65 -1.08 -18.07
CA ASP A 211 -19.02 -0.55 -18.24
C ASP A 211 -19.15 0.93 -17.84
N CYS A 212 -18.29 1.40 -16.93
CA CYS A 212 -18.27 2.81 -16.52
C CYS A 212 -17.71 3.73 -17.60
N ALA A 213 -16.85 3.25 -18.48
CA ALA A 213 -16.24 4.04 -19.54
C ALA A 213 -17.28 4.60 -20.52
N MET A 214 -18.33 3.83 -20.81
CA MET A 214 -19.39 4.22 -21.75
C MET A 214 -20.19 5.44 -21.30
N ARG A 215 -20.29 5.68 -19.99
CA ARG A 215 -21.04 6.79 -19.41
C ARG A 215 -20.17 7.98 -19.01
N TYR A 216 -18.86 7.79 -18.96
CA TYR A 216 -17.95 8.78 -18.43
C TYR A 216 -18.02 10.12 -19.18
N GLY A 217 -18.16 10.09 -20.51
CA GLY A 217 -18.28 11.31 -21.32
C GLY A 217 -19.50 12.15 -20.95
N ASP A 218 -20.66 11.51 -20.78
CA ASP A 218 -21.89 12.19 -20.42
C ASP A 218 -21.86 12.71 -18.97
N GLU A 219 -21.29 11.92 -18.05
CA GLU A 219 -21.11 12.32 -16.66
C GLU A 219 -20.13 13.50 -16.52
N LEU A 220 -19.02 13.48 -17.28
CA LEU A 220 -18.06 14.60 -17.32
C LEU A 220 -18.69 15.86 -17.88
N LYS A 221 -19.49 15.75 -18.95
CA LYS A 221 -20.21 16.89 -19.53
C LYS A 221 -21.18 17.50 -18.51
N ALA A 222 -21.99 16.67 -17.88
CA ALA A 222 -22.95 17.11 -16.87
C ALA A 222 -22.25 17.79 -15.68
N MET A 223 -21.10 17.28 -15.26
CA MET A 223 -20.28 17.90 -14.21
C MET A 223 -19.76 19.27 -14.63
N ILE A 224 -19.23 19.42 -15.85
CA ILE A 224 -18.74 20.69 -16.38
C ILE A 224 -19.86 21.74 -16.41
N GLU A 225 -21.02 21.37 -16.90
CA GLU A 225 -22.19 22.26 -16.97
C GLU A 225 -22.63 22.70 -15.56
N LEU A 226 -22.70 21.75 -14.61
CA LEU A 226 -23.00 22.05 -13.22
C LEU A 226 -22.02 23.03 -12.59
N TRP A 227 -20.71 22.78 -12.76
CA TRP A 227 -19.67 23.64 -12.17
C TRP A 227 -19.67 25.02 -12.77
N ARG A 228 -19.78 25.16 -14.09
CA ARG A 228 -19.96 26.45 -14.77
C ARG A 228 -21.15 27.24 -14.22
N GLY A 229 -22.27 26.56 -14.02
CA GLY A 229 -23.47 27.18 -13.42
C GLY A 229 -23.23 27.64 -11.97
N LYS A 230 -22.56 26.82 -11.15
CA LYS A 230 -22.29 27.14 -9.74
C LYS A 230 -21.27 28.29 -9.56
N TRP A 231 -20.29 28.42 -10.46
CA TRP A 231 -19.38 29.55 -10.48
C TRP A 231 -19.90 30.76 -11.24
N HIS A 232 -21.10 30.67 -11.84
CA HIS A 232 -21.67 31.71 -12.71
C HIS A 232 -20.72 32.11 -13.85
N GLN A 233 -19.97 31.14 -14.40
CA GLN A 233 -19.01 31.32 -15.48
C GLN A 233 -19.28 30.31 -16.60
N PRO A 234 -20.20 30.61 -17.53
CA PRO A 234 -20.61 29.67 -18.58
C PRO A 234 -19.48 29.23 -19.50
N ASP A 235 -18.47 30.07 -19.66
CA ASP A 235 -17.33 29.84 -20.54
C ASP A 235 -16.06 29.42 -19.79
N MET A 236 -16.16 29.07 -18.50
CA MET A 236 -14.99 28.63 -17.70
C MET A 236 -14.28 27.47 -18.39
N PRO A 237 -12.97 27.63 -18.69
CA PRO A 237 -12.21 26.59 -19.38
C PRO A 237 -12.00 25.35 -18.51
N PHE A 238 -12.13 24.18 -19.13
CA PHE A 238 -11.69 22.88 -18.58
C PHE A 238 -10.57 22.34 -19.45
N LEU A 239 -9.39 22.14 -18.86
CA LEU A 239 -8.26 21.49 -19.52
C LEU A 239 -8.24 20.04 -19.05
N ILE A 240 -8.59 19.13 -19.95
CA ILE A 240 -8.77 17.72 -19.64
C ILE A 240 -7.55 16.96 -20.15
N VAL A 241 -6.92 16.19 -19.26
CA VAL A 241 -5.88 15.23 -19.66
C VAL A 241 -6.58 13.97 -20.16
N GLN A 242 -6.28 13.61 -21.39
CA GLN A 242 -6.74 12.35 -21.97
C GLN A 242 -5.80 11.23 -21.50
N LEU A 243 -6.37 10.20 -20.91
CA LEU A 243 -5.69 9.00 -20.40
C LEU A 243 -5.74 7.89 -21.46
#